data_3f7c20491b6036f5cd6dd9cb1abc47f3
#
_entry.id   3f7c20491b6036f5cd6dd9cb1abc47f3
#
_cell.length_a   1.000
_cell.length_b   1.000
_cell.length_c   1.000
_cell.angle_alpha   90.00
_cell.angle_beta   90.00
_cell.angle_gamma   90.00
#
_symmetry.space_group_name_H-M   'P 1'
#
loop_
_entity.id
_entity.type
_entity.pdbx_description
1 polymer ?
#
loop_
_entity_poly.entity_id
_entity_poly.type
_entity_poly.pdbx_seq_one_letter_code
_entity_poly.pdbx_strand_id
1 'polypeptide(L)'
;MSNNAAVARLQTLLRIPTVSYPDESLIDWAPFDLFIATLAELYPQVHARLDHDVVEGHSLVFRWPGRNSDEPSVLMAHYDVVPATDFGWKRPPFAGELSGRGEDELIWGRGTLDNKGAVASILEAVETQLTAGLVPAQDIYLVFTHNEESAGGAAPAVVALLESRGIRPALVLDEGGAVVEDVFPGVAAPVAVVGVTEKGQADLRLVVEELGGHASTPPAVTATVRLAKAIVRLNDRPFPASFSPIAIEMFRTLGDHATGTTGRAFRNLWFTKGALLRRMASSGNELNAMVRTTQAVTMLSAGQAPNALAERAEANVNVRIAVGMTVDDVIAHVEKAINDPAVRVELVHGQIAPPASLLSGIGWEVLRSTIQATYPGTVVTPYVQNGATDSRHFARISRAVYRFTPFEMSKEERDTLHAKNERMHVATYLRGIEFYSALVAAL
;
A
#
# COMPACT_ATOMS: atom_id res chain seq x y z
N MET A 1 21.32 -17.62 10.59
CA MET A 1 20.40 -18.08 11.68
C MET A 1 19.55 -19.26 11.20
N SER A 2 18.96 -20.10 12.07
CA SER A 2 18.11 -21.19 11.59
C SER A 2 16.73 -20.66 11.16
N ASN A 3 16.15 -21.23 10.11
CA ASN A 3 14.82 -20.87 9.59
C ASN A 3 13.73 -20.90 10.71
N ASN A 4 13.81 -21.88 11.60
CA ASN A 4 12.88 -22.00 12.73
C ASN A 4 12.97 -20.82 13.71
N ALA A 5 14.17 -20.23 13.90
CA ALA A 5 14.33 -19.09 14.79
C ALA A 5 13.73 -17.81 14.18
N ALA A 6 13.87 -17.59 12.87
CA ALA A 6 13.26 -16.45 12.19
C ALA A 6 11.72 -16.52 12.25
N VAL A 7 11.15 -17.71 12.01
CA VAL A 7 9.71 -17.95 12.15
C VAL A 7 9.22 -17.67 13.58
N ALA A 8 9.94 -18.13 14.59
CA ALA A 8 9.58 -17.90 15.99
C ALA A 8 9.62 -16.41 16.38
N ARG A 9 10.57 -15.63 15.82
CA ARG A 9 10.61 -14.17 16.03
C ARG A 9 9.42 -13.48 15.38
N LEU A 10 9.07 -13.82 14.14
CA LEU A 10 7.86 -13.29 13.51
C LEU A 10 6.60 -13.63 14.31
N GLN A 11 6.45 -14.87 14.79
CA GLN A 11 5.35 -15.27 15.67
C GLN A 11 5.27 -14.38 16.93
N THR A 12 6.42 -14.05 17.53
CA THR A 12 6.48 -13.16 18.69
C THR A 12 5.98 -11.78 18.37
N LEU A 13 6.39 -11.20 17.22
CA LEU A 13 5.94 -9.87 16.78
C LEU A 13 4.45 -9.84 16.43
N LEU A 14 3.91 -10.92 15.85
CA LEU A 14 2.48 -11.01 15.51
C LEU A 14 1.57 -11.07 16.74
N ARG A 15 2.10 -11.53 17.90
CA ARG A 15 1.34 -11.57 19.16
C ARG A 15 1.15 -10.22 19.82
N ILE A 16 1.84 -9.19 19.37
CA ILE A 16 1.74 -7.84 19.90
C ILE A 16 0.74 -7.04 19.04
N PRO A 17 -0.45 -6.67 19.54
CA PRO A 17 -1.51 -6.05 18.76
C PRO A 17 -1.31 -4.54 18.63
N THR A 18 -0.41 -4.10 17.75
CA THR A 18 -0.14 -2.69 17.46
C THR A 18 -1.21 -2.10 16.54
N VAL A 19 -2.43 -1.99 17.04
CA VAL A 19 -3.60 -1.52 16.29
C VAL A 19 -3.61 0.00 16.26
N SER A 20 -3.58 0.59 15.05
CA SER A 20 -3.70 2.03 14.85
C SER A 20 -5.14 2.45 14.49
N TYR A 21 -5.44 3.71 14.75
CA TYR A 21 -6.71 4.35 14.42
C TYR A 21 -6.46 5.77 13.94
N PRO A 22 -7.29 6.33 13.01
CA PRO A 22 -7.21 7.73 12.62
C PRO A 22 -7.42 8.71 13.78
N ASP A 23 -8.20 8.33 14.80
CA ASP A 23 -8.32 9.03 16.08
C ASP A 23 -7.31 8.45 17.07
N GLU A 24 -6.19 9.13 17.26
CA GLU A 24 -5.11 8.68 18.14
C GLU A 24 -5.55 8.49 19.61
N SER A 25 -6.65 9.13 20.04
CA SER A 25 -7.18 8.94 21.39
C SER A 25 -7.74 7.52 21.64
N LEU A 26 -7.96 6.76 20.56
CA LEU A 26 -8.41 5.36 20.61
C LEU A 26 -7.26 4.36 20.61
N ILE A 27 -6.01 4.81 20.43
CA ILE A 27 -4.84 3.94 20.35
C ILE A 27 -4.39 3.57 21.76
N ASP A 28 -4.22 2.25 22.00
CA ASP A 28 -3.47 1.74 23.14
C ASP A 28 -1.98 1.71 22.77
N TRP A 29 -1.21 2.60 23.36
CA TRP A 29 0.22 2.73 23.08
C TRP A 29 1.10 1.67 23.74
N ALA A 30 0.61 0.97 24.76
CA ALA A 30 1.39 -0.05 25.46
C ALA A 30 1.86 -1.21 24.55
N PRO A 31 1.07 -1.73 23.58
CA PRO A 31 1.56 -2.65 22.57
C PRO A 31 2.68 -2.09 21.68
N PHE A 32 2.66 -0.78 21.37
CA PHE A 32 3.70 -0.15 20.55
C PHE A 32 5.02 -0.07 21.32
N ASP A 33 4.98 0.34 22.59
CA ASP A 33 6.15 0.32 23.48
C ASP A 33 6.72 -1.09 23.62
N LEU A 34 5.85 -2.09 23.83
CA LEU A 34 6.24 -3.49 23.91
C LEU A 34 6.86 -3.99 22.62
N PHE A 35 6.33 -3.58 21.45
CA PHE A 35 6.86 -3.97 20.16
C PHE A 35 8.29 -3.46 19.95
N ILE A 36 8.53 -2.19 20.24
CA ILE A 36 9.87 -1.56 20.17
C ILE A 36 10.85 -2.27 21.11
N ALA A 37 10.47 -2.51 22.35
CA ALA A 37 11.30 -3.24 23.32
C ALA A 37 11.61 -4.66 22.84
N THR A 38 10.60 -5.37 22.29
CA THR A 38 10.75 -6.72 21.73
C THR A 38 11.70 -6.75 20.54
N LEU A 39 11.66 -5.75 19.66
CA LEU A 39 12.62 -5.64 18.54
C LEU A 39 14.06 -5.58 19.06
N ALA A 40 14.31 -4.81 20.11
CA ALA A 40 15.66 -4.70 20.71
C ALA A 40 16.15 -6.04 21.28
N GLU A 41 15.26 -6.84 21.87
CA GLU A 41 15.60 -8.17 22.38
C GLU A 41 15.87 -9.19 21.23
N LEU A 42 15.05 -9.15 20.19
CA LEU A 42 15.10 -10.11 19.08
C LEU A 42 16.25 -9.83 18.08
N TYR A 43 16.64 -8.56 17.92
CA TYR A 43 17.64 -8.09 16.96
C TYR A 43 18.74 -7.26 17.64
N PRO A 44 19.54 -7.87 18.53
CA PRO A 44 20.52 -7.14 19.35
C PRO A 44 21.68 -6.51 18.57
N GLN A 45 22.07 -7.07 17.41
CA GLN A 45 23.15 -6.46 16.60
C GLN A 45 22.67 -5.19 15.94
N VAL A 46 21.42 -5.17 15.44
CA VAL A 46 20.79 -3.97 14.87
C VAL A 46 20.80 -2.84 15.91
N HIS A 47 20.30 -3.10 17.12
CA HIS A 47 20.19 -2.08 18.16
C HIS A 47 21.55 -1.69 18.78
N ALA A 48 22.53 -2.58 18.81
CA ALA A 48 23.85 -2.29 19.38
C ALA A 48 24.80 -1.58 18.41
N ARG A 49 24.63 -1.74 17.10
CA ARG A 49 25.60 -1.27 16.10
C ARG A 49 25.10 -0.15 15.21
N LEU A 50 23.78 0.02 15.08
CA LEU A 50 23.20 1.05 14.24
C LEU A 50 22.80 2.25 15.08
N ASP A 51 23.12 3.46 14.58
CA ASP A 51 22.53 4.68 15.13
C ASP A 51 21.02 4.66 14.89
N HIS A 52 20.22 5.10 15.85
CA HIS A 52 18.77 5.15 15.65
C HIS A 52 18.12 6.38 16.27
N ASP A 53 17.07 6.84 15.63
CA ASP A 53 16.17 7.89 16.11
C ASP A 53 14.77 7.30 16.33
N VAL A 54 14.04 7.88 17.27
CA VAL A 54 12.61 7.64 17.45
C VAL A 54 11.88 8.91 16.99
N VAL A 55 10.99 8.77 16.01
CA VAL A 55 10.24 9.86 15.38
C VAL A 55 8.76 9.73 15.72
N GLU A 56 8.11 10.85 16.06
CA GLU A 56 6.70 10.86 16.48
C GLU A 56 6.40 9.84 17.59
N GLY A 57 7.32 9.67 18.52
CA GLY A 57 7.19 8.81 19.70
C GLY A 57 7.44 7.31 19.44
N HIS A 58 7.08 6.75 18.29
CA HIS A 58 7.12 5.31 18.08
C HIS A 58 7.76 4.85 16.75
N SER A 59 7.92 5.70 15.74
CA SER A 59 8.60 5.30 14.49
C SER A 59 10.10 5.22 14.66
N LEU A 60 10.70 4.17 14.13
CA LEU A 60 12.12 3.89 14.25
C LEU A 60 12.85 4.20 12.94
N VAL A 61 13.96 4.92 13.05
CA VAL A 61 14.86 5.21 11.94
C VAL A 61 16.25 4.76 12.33
N PHE A 62 16.73 3.65 11.77
CA PHE A 62 18.09 3.17 11.97
C PHE A 62 18.97 3.61 10.80
N ARG A 63 20.21 3.99 11.10
CA ARG A 63 21.25 4.22 10.10
C ARG A 63 22.33 3.16 10.21
N TRP A 64 22.54 2.41 9.13
CA TRP A 64 23.67 1.50 8.96
C TRP A 64 24.73 2.21 8.13
N PRO A 65 25.85 2.67 8.76
CA PRO A 65 26.90 3.36 8.04
C PRO A 65 27.55 2.46 7.01
N GLY A 66 27.61 2.94 5.77
CA GLY A 66 28.36 2.32 4.69
C GLY A 66 29.77 2.86 4.56
N ARG A 67 30.46 2.42 3.49
CA ARG A 67 31.77 2.96 3.12
C ARG A 67 31.67 4.39 2.56
N ASN A 68 30.51 4.76 2.05
CA ASN A 68 30.19 6.07 1.50
C ASN A 68 28.73 6.45 1.88
N SER A 69 28.43 7.73 1.92
CA SER A 69 27.10 8.27 2.27
C SER A 69 26.45 9.08 1.15
N ASP A 70 27.02 9.09 -0.07
CA ASP A 70 26.56 9.98 -1.16
C ASP A 70 25.23 9.52 -1.78
N GLU A 71 25.02 8.21 -1.86
CA GLU A 71 23.85 7.60 -2.48
C GLU A 71 23.15 6.60 -1.53
N PRO A 72 22.65 7.08 -0.38
CA PRO A 72 22.05 6.21 0.62
C PRO A 72 20.79 5.52 0.11
N SER A 73 20.47 4.38 0.72
CA SER A 73 19.24 3.64 0.47
C SER A 73 18.34 3.66 1.69
N VAL A 74 17.03 3.59 1.48
CA VAL A 74 16.02 3.49 2.53
C VAL A 74 15.20 2.23 2.30
N LEU A 75 15.12 1.36 3.31
CA LEU A 75 14.24 0.20 3.36
C LEU A 75 13.15 0.49 4.38
N MET A 76 11.90 0.41 3.95
CA MET A 76 10.73 0.79 4.77
C MET A 76 9.80 -0.39 5.01
N ALA A 77 9.13 -0.36 6.14
CA ALA A 77 7.94 -1.12 6.45
C ALA A 77 7.20 -0.44 7.60
N HIS A 78 5.94 -0.78 7.82
CA HIS A 78 5.21 -0.36 9.02
C HIS A 78 4.89 -1.54 9.94
N TYR A 79 4.66 -1.27 11.22
CA TYR A 79 4.36 -2.31 12.18
C TYR A 79 3.00 -2.14 12.88
N ASP A 80 2.32 -1.02 12.62
CA ASP A 80 0.91 -0.91 12.97
C ASP A 80 0.05 -1.79 12.05
N VAL A 81 -1.16 -2.06 12.50
CA VAL A 81 -2.09 -2.93 11.80
C VAL A 81 -3.52 -2.42 11.94
N VAL A 82 -4.37 -2.70 10.95
CA VAL A 82 -5.81 -2.43 11.05
C VAL A 82 -6.46 -3.26 12.17
N PRO A 83 -7.57 -2.78 12.76
CA PRO A 83 -8.29 -3.50 13.80
C PRO A 83 -8.70 -4.91 13.39
N ALA A 84 -8.60 -5.83 14.33
CA ALA A 84 -9.05 -7.20 14.17
C ALA A 84 -9.70 -7.70 15.47
N THR A 85 -10.78 -8.46 15.33
CA THR A 85 -11.45 -9.16 16.43
C THR A 85 -11.46 -10.66 16.14
N ASP A 86 -11.56 -11.49 17.15
CA ASP A 86 -11.58 -12.96 16.97
C ASP A 86 -12.78 -13.46 16.17
N PHE A 87 -13.83 -12.65 16.03
CA PHE A 87 -15.05 -13.05 15.34
C PHE A 87 -14.81 -13.39 13.87
N GLY A 88 -15.10 -14.64 13.52
CA GLY A 88 -15.03 -15.14 12.15
C GLY A 88 -13.61 -15.45 11.64
N TRP A 89 -12.58 -15.36 12.48
CA TRP A 89 -11.26 -15.89 12.18
C TRP A 89 -11.20 -17.39 12.43
N LYS A 90 -10.50 -18.12 11.59
CA LYS A 90 -10.21 -19.56 11.80
C LYS A 90 -9.20 -19.77 12.92
N ARG A 91 -8.33 -18.78 13.16
CA ARG A 91 -7.32 -18.72 14.23
C ARG A 91 -7.30 -17.30 14.77
N PRO A 92 -7.09 -17.10 16.09
CA PRO A 92 -7.08 -15.73 16.65
C PRO A 92 -6.07 -14.82 15.91
N PRO A 93 -6.45 -13.57 15.60
CA PRO A 93 -5.65 -12.69 14.73
C PRO A 93 -4.28 -12.33 15.30
N PHE A 94 -4.09 -12.40 16.62
CA PHE A 94 -2.84 -12.09 17.30
C PHE A 94 -2.23 -13.30 18.01
N ALA A 95 -2.51 -14.53 17.56
CA ALA A 95 -1.90 -15.73 18.11
C ALA A 95 -0.56 -16.10 17.46
N GLY A 96 -0.33 -15.69 16.22
CA GLY A 96 0.87 -16.07 15.46
C GLY A 96 1.00 -17.59 15.31
N GLU A 97 -0.10 -18.29 15.03
CA GLU A 97 -0.12 -19.75 14.97
C GLU A 97 0.43 -20.29 13.65
N LEU A 98 1.08 -21.46 13.74
CA LEU A 98 1.47 -22.24 12.56
C LEU A 98 0.42 -23.31 12.25
N SER A 99 0.29 -23.65 10.96
CA SER A 99 -0.49 -24.81 10.50
C SER A 99 0.11 -25.38 9.22
N GLY A 100 -0.19 -26.63 8.94
CA GLY A 100 0.44 -27.34 7.83
C GLY A 100 1.83 -27.87 8.20
N ARG A 101 2.58 -28.31 7.20
CA ARG A 101 3.97 -28.78 7.34
C ARG A 101 4.69 -28.67 5.99
N GLY A 102 5.99 -28.42 6.03
CA GLY A 102 6.81 -28.35 4.82
C GLY A 102 6.40 -27.18 3.93
N GLU A 103 6.14 -27.42 2.65
CA GLU A 103 5.77 -26.37 1.69
C GLU A 103 4.38 -25.78 1.97
N ASP A 104 3.48 -26.53 2.61
CA ASP A 104 2.13 -26.08 2.98
C ASP A 104 2.08 -25.43 4.38
N GLU A 105 3.23 -25.17 5.00
CA GLU A 105 3.26 -24.56 6.33
C GLU A 105 2.90 -23.06 6.24
N LEU A 106 1.87 -22.68 7.00
CA LEU A 106 1.33 -21.32 7.05
C LEU A 106 1.53 -20.71 8.43
N ILE A 107 1.91 -19.43 8.45
CA ILE A 107 1.82 -18.59 9.64
C ILE A 107 0.59 -17.69 9.54
N TRP A 108 -0.21 -17.67 10.60
CA TRP A 108 -1.48 -16.94 10.67
C TRP A 108 -1.35 -15.77 11.63
N GLY A 109 -1.87 -14.62 11.21
CA GLY A 109 -1.94 -13.45 12.09
C GLY A 109 -2.20 -12.17 11.32
N ARG A 110 -2.84 -11.20 11.96
CA ARG A 110 -2.95 -9.82 11.49
C ARG A 110 -1.53 -9.21 11.47
N GLY A 111 -1.14 -8.61 10.35
CA GLY A 111 0.20 -8.07 10.13
C GLY A 111 1.18 -9.08 9.53
N THR A 112 0.76 -10.30 9.22
CA THR A 112 1.64 -11.31 8.60
C THR A 112 2.08 -10.86 7.20
N LEU A 113 1.14 -10.38 6.39
CA LEU A 113 1.38 -9.80 5.07
C LEU A 113 1.56 -8.29 5.14
N ASP A 114 0.81 -7.62 6.05
CA ASP A 114 0.64 -6.17 6.11
C ASP A 114 0.81 -5.63 7.54
N ASN A 115 2.04 -5.25 8.00
CA ASN A 115 3.32 -5.35 7.27
C ASN A 115 4.45 -5.85 8.18
N LYS A 116 4.13 -6.47 9.36
CA LYS A 116 5.13 -7.02 10.30
C LYS A 116 6.01 -8.10 9.68
N GLY A 117 5.48 -8.83 8.67
CA GLY A 117 6.27 -9.79 7.92
C GLY A 117 7.45 -9.15 7.21
N ALA A 118 7.26 -7.96 6.59
CA ALA A 118 8.34 -7.21 5.96
C ALA A 118 9.30 -6.61 7.02
N VAL A 119 8.79 -6.05 8.13
CA VAL A 119 9.62 -5.58 9.25
C VAL A 119 10.56 -6.68 9.71
N ALA A 120 10.01 -7.88 9.99
CA ALA A 120 10.81 -9.02 10.41
C ALA A 120 11.81 -9.46 9.34
N SER A 121 11.40 -9.53 8.06
CA SER A 121 12.28 -9.94 6.97
C SER A 121 13.48 -8.99 6.79
N ILE A 122 13.26 -7.69 6.87
CA ILE A 122 14.33 -6.68 6.81
C ILE A 122 15.29 -6.86 8.00
N LEU A 123 14.74 -6.97 9.22
CA LEU A 123 15.57 -7.10 10.43
C LEU A 123 16.34 -8.41 10.49
N GLU A 124 15.78 -9.54 10.04
CA GLU A 124 16.48 -10.82 9.91
C GLU A 124 17.68 -10.73 8.96
N ALA A 125 17.46 -10.08 7.82
CA ALA A 125 18.52 -9.87 6.84
C ALA A 125 19.64 -9.00 7.40
N VAL A 126 19.30 -7.85 7.99
CA VAL A 126 20.29 -6.92 8.55
C VAL A 126 21.04 -7.52 9.74
N GLU A 127 20.34 -8.16 10.69
CA GLU A 127 20.96 -8.83 11.85
C GLU A 127 21.97 -9.91 11.43
N THR A 128 21.60 -10.68 10.38
CA THR A 128 22.49 -11.72 9.82
C THR A 128 23.72 -11.10 9.17
N GLN A 129 23.56 -10.07 8.36
CA GLN A 129 24.67 -9.42 7.66
C GLN A 129 25.59 -8.65 8.62
N LEU A 130 25.04 -8.00 9.65
CA LEU A 130 25.83 -7.38 10.72
C LEU A 130 26.64 -8.42 11.47
N THR A 131 26.07 -9.58 11.79
CA THR A 131 26.78 -10.69 12.44
C THR A 131 27.91 -11.23 11.56
N ALA A 132 27.71 -11.26 10.24
CA ALA A 132 28.72 -11.64 9.27
C ALA A 132 29.82 -10.57 9.05
N GLY A 133 29.67 -9.38 9.63
CA GLY A 133 30.61 -8.27 9.51
C GLY A 133 30.51 -7.51 8.18
N LEU A 134 29.39 -7.59 7.47
CA LEU A 134 29.18 -6.81 6.25
C LEU A 134 29.24 -5.31 6.58
N VAL A 135 29.91 -4.56 5.71
CA VAL A 135 29.84 -3.10 5.63
C VAL A 135 29.29 -2.74 4.25
N PRO A 136 28.10 -2.16 4.14
CA PRO A 136 27.49 -1.82 2.85
C PRO A 136 28.34 -0.79 2.07
N ALA A 137 28.14 -0.71 0.76
CA ALA A 137 28.86 0.27 -0.05
C ALA A 137 28.38 1.70 0.23
N GLN A 138 27.10 1.88 0.48
CA GLN A 138 26.46 3.16 0.82
C GLN A 138 25.70 3.03 2.15
N ASP A 139 25.39 4.16 2.80
CA ASP A 139 24.56 4.16 3.99
C ASP A 139 23.19 3.52 3.69
N ILE A 140 22.70 2.69 4.60
CA ILE A 140 21.35 2.12 4.55
C ILE A 140 20.54 2.65 5.74
N TYR A 141 19.39 3.21 5.47
CA TYR A 141 18.42 3.60 6.47
C TYR A 141 17.30 2.56 6.53
N LEU A 142 16.96 2.10 7.74
CA LEU A 142 15.78 1.26 7.98
C LEU A 142 14.74 2.14 8.63
N VAL A 143 13.54 2.20 8.06
CA VAL A 143 12.44 3.03 8.54
C VAL A 143 11.25 2.15 8.86
N PHE A 144 10.85 2.12 10.14
CA PHE A 144 9.68 1.38 10.59
C PHE A 144 8.67 2.34 11.19
N THR A 145 7.59 2.59 10.47
CA THR A 145 6.54 3.52 10.89
C THR A 145 5.47 2.82 11.74
N HIS A 146 4.70 3.61 12.49
CA HIS A 146 3.74 3.11 13.47
C HIS A 146 2.29 3.51 13.19
N ASN A 147 2.01 4.25 12.11
CA ASN A 147 0.68 4.78 11.81
C ASN A 147 0.39 4.91 10.30
N GLU A 148 0.92 3.97 9.50
CA GLU A 148 0.66 3.89 8.05
C GLU A 148 -0.82 3.67 7.78
N GLU A 149 -1.43 2.68 8.43
CA GLU A 149 -2.82 2.25 8.27
C GLU A 149 -3.85 3.34 8.60
N SER A 150 -3.42 4.31 9.39
CA SER A 150 -4.22 5.48 9.74
C SER A 150 -3.87 6.74 8.93
N ALA A 151 -2.94 6.64 7.97
CA ALA A 151 -2.37 7.75 7.21
C ALA A 151 -1.82 8.86 8.15
N GLY A 152 -1.11 8.47 9.19
CA GLY A 152 -0.61 9.34 10.25
C GLY A 152 0.58 10.21 9.85
N GLY A 153 1.08 10.97 10.82
CA GLY A 153 2.15 11.96 10.63
C GLY A 153 3.57 11.40 10.59
N ALA A 154 3.78 10.11 10.88
CA ALA A 154 5.10 9.53 11.06
C ALA A 154 5.98 9.60 9.81
N ALA A 155 5.51 9.14 8.66
CA ALA A 155 6.29 9.14 7.42
C ALA A 155 6.65 10.57 6.95
N PRO A 156 5.76 11.57 6.94
CA PRO A 156 6.12 12.96 6.72
C PRO A 156 7.20 13.48 7.66
N ALA A 157 7.14 13.13 8.95
CA ALA A 157 8.12 13.54 9.96
C ALA A 157 9.49 12.89 9.73
N VAL A 158 9.53 11.60 9.40
CA VAL A 158 10.76 10.90 9.00
C VAL A 158 11.39 11.55 7.78
N VAL A 159 10.60 11.87 6.75
CA VAL A 159 11.10 12.56 5.55
C VAL A 159 11.66 13.95 5.91
N ALA A 160 10.99 14.70 6.79
CA ALA A 160 11.49 15.99 7.25
C ALA A 160 12.81 15.86 8.02
N LEU A 161 12.96 14.83 8.87
CA LEU A 161 14.19 14.52 9.57
C LEU A 161 15.35 14.23 8.59
N LEU A 162 15.13 13.31 7.64
CA LEU A 162 16.16 12.96 6.65
C LEU A 162 16.53 14.16 5.76
N GLU A 163 15.54 14.95 5.35
CA GLU A 163 15.78 16.17 4.57
C GLU A 163 16.60 17.21 5.35
N SER A 164 16.32 17.40 6.65
CA SER A 164 17.08 18.31 7.51
C SER A 164 18.55 17.91 7.66
N ARG A 165 18.86 16.62 7.50
CA ARG A 165 20.20 16.04 7.50
C ARG A 165 20.85 16.03 6.11
N GLY A 166 20.17 16.56 5.09
CA GLY A 166 20.66 16.59 3.71
C GLY A 166 20.62 15.23 2.99
N ILE A 167 19.94 14.25 3.55
CA ILE A 167 19.85 12.90 2.99
C ILE A 167 18.97 12.91 1.73
N ARG A 168 19.52 12.35 0.64
CA ARG A 168 18.82 12.21 -0.66
C ARG A 168 18.97 10.77 -1.14
N PRO A 169 18.02 9.88 -0.83
CA PRO A 169 18.14 8.47 -1.15
C PRO A 169 18.20 8.20 -2.66
N ALA A 170 19.16 7.35 -3.07
CA ALA A 170 19.24 6.80 -4.43
C ALA A 170 18.27 5.61 -4.64
N LEU A 171 17.78 5.04 -3.55
CA LEU A 171 16.76 4.00 -3.50
C LEU A 171 15.90 4.19 -2.25
N VAL A 172 14.59 4.18 -2.42
CA VAL A 172 13.60 3.96 -1.34
C VAL A 172 12.77 2.75 -1.74
N LEU A 173 12.74 1.75 -0.88
CA LEU A 173 11.94 0.55 -1.07
C LEU A 173 10.96 0.40 0.07
N ASP A 174 9.69 0.40 -0.27
CA ASP A 174 8.55 0.21 0.64
C ASP A 174 7.70 -0.96 0.17
N GLU A 175 6.63 -1.23 0.89
CA GLU A 175 5.64 -2.24 0.56
C GLU A 175 4.83 -1.92 -0.71
N GLY A 176 4.03 -2.89 -1.17
CA GLY A 176 2.99 -2.70 -2.18
C GLY A 176 2.97 -3.76 -3.26
N GLY A 177 3.84 -3.67 -4.28
CA GLY A 177 3.92 -4.70 -5.31
C GLY A 177 4.36 -6.06 -4.75
N ALA A 178 4.20 -7.11 -5.55
CA ALA A 178 4.49 -8.50 -5.13
C ALA A 178 4.93 -9.35 -6.31
N VAL A 179 5.35 -10.57 -6.05
CA VAL A 179 5.45 -11.62 -7.06
C VAL A 179 4.10 -12.30 -7.18
N VAL A 180 3.50 -12.25 -8.37
CA VAL A 180 2.16 -12.79 -8.62
C VAL A 180 2.18 -13.81 -9.76
N GLU A 181 1.37 -14.84 -9.62
CA GLU A 181 1.19 -15.87 -10.63
C GLU A 181 -0.25 -15.83 -11.17
N ASP A 182 -0.43 -16.24 -12.42
CA ASP A 182 -1.73 -16.37 -13.09
C ASP A 182 -2.61 -15.11 -13.13
N VAL A 183 -2.04 -13.93 -12.85
CA VAL A 183 -2.78 -12.65 -12.88
C VAL A 183 -2.90 -12.11 -14.29
N PHE A 184 -1.88 -12.28 -15.12
CA PHE A 184 -1.83 -11.72 -16.47
C PHE A 184 -2.08 -12.80 -17.53
N PRO A 185 -3.24 -12.79 -18.22
CA PRO A 185 -3.58 -13.80 -19.19
C PRO A 185 -2.52 -13.95 -20.28
N GLY A 186 -2.08 -15.19 -20.53
CA GLY A 186 -1.07 -15.51 -21.54
C GLY A 186 0.38 -15.30 -21.13
N VAL A 187 0.64 -14.85 -19.91
CA VAL A 187 1.97 -14.81 -19.28
C VAL A 187 2.06 -15.99 -18.34
N ALA A 188 2.87 -16.98 -18.67
CA ALA A 188 3.04 -18.20 -17.86
C ALA A 188 4.12 -18.04 -16.77
N ALA A 189 5.03 -17.10 -16.91
CA ALA A 189 6.04 -16.81 -15.92
C ALA A 189 5.46 -16.02 -14.74
N PRO A 190 5.97 -16.19 -13.51
CA PRO A 190 5.68 -15.30 -12.41
C PRO A 190 6.02 -13.84 -12.79
N VAL A 191 5.26 -12.90 -12.27
CA VAL A 191 5.43 -11.47 -12.57
C VAL A 191 5.68 -10.71 -11.26
N ALA A 192 6.84 -10.08 -11.14
CA ALA A 192 7.10 -9.11 -10.10
C ALA A 192 6.57 -7.74 -10.54
N VAL A 193 5.48 -7.31 -9.94
CA VAL A 193 4.94 -5.97 -10.16
C VAL A 193 5.58 -5.00 -9.18
N VAL A 194 6.36 -4.05 -9.69
CA VAL A 194 7.05 -3.04 -8.88
C VAL A 194 6.32 -1.71 -9.01
N GLY A 195 5.73 -1.24 -7.91
CA GLY A 195 5.08 0.08 -7.86
C GLY A 195 6.11 1.19 -8.04
N VAL A 196 6.01 1.94 -9.13
CA VAL A 196 6.89 3.10 -9.42
C VAL A 196 6.20 4.43 -9.12
N THR A 197 4.94 4.38 -8.86
CA THR A 197 4.08 5.44 -8.30
C THR A 197 2.82 4.78 -7.76
N GLU A 198 1.98 5.56 -7.12
CA GLU A 198 0.69 5.13 -6.60
C GLU A 198 -0.39 6.13 -6.97
N LYS A 199 -1.65 5.75 -6.78
CA LYS A 199 -2.76 6.68 -6.98
C LYS A 199 -2.76 7.79 -5.94
N GLY A 200 -3.24 8.96 -6.35
CA GLY A 200 -3.64 10.00 -5.41
C GLY A 200 -4.91 9.60 -4.66
N GLN A 201 -5.27 10.40 -3.67
CA GLN A 201 -6.48 10.21 -2.87
C GLN A 201 -7.19 11.54 -2.68
N ALA A 202 -8.52 11.51 -2.69
CA ALA A 202 -9.33 12.61 -2.18
C ALA A 202 -10.52 12.07 -1.40
N ASP A 203 -10.88 12.78 -0.35
CA ASP A 203 -12.13 12.62 0.36
C ASP A 203 -12.99 13.85 0.12
N LEU A 204 -14.15 13.62 -0.50
CA LEU A 204 -15.12 14.65 -0.78
C LEU A 204 -16.35 14.45 0.10
N ARG A 205 -16.94 15.55 0.53
CA ARG A 205 -18.22 15.55 1.23
C ARG A 205 -19.29 16.13 0.32
N LEU A 206 -20.32 15.35 0.05
CA LEU A 206 -21.54 15.83 -0.59
C LEU A 206 -22.47 16.34 0.50
N VAL A 207 -22.91 17.59 0.40
CA VAL A 207 -23.76 18.23 1.42
C VAL A 207 -25.02 18.78 0.77
N VAL A 208 -26.15 18.42 1.35
CA VAL A 208 -27.46 18.99 1.00
C VAL A 208 -28.06 19.61 2.25
N GLU A 209 -28.45 20.89 2.15
CA GLU A 209 -29.13 21.63 3.22
C GLU A 209 -30.52 22.08 2.74
N GLU A 210 -31.54 21.88 3.58
CA GLU A 210 -32.94 22.23 3.33
C GLU A 210 -33.57 22.78 4.61
N LEU A 211 -34.74 23.35 4.50
CA LEU A 211 -35.41 23.98 5.67
C LEU A 211 -35.92 22.99 6.72
N GLY A 212 -35.83 21.67 6.45
CA GLY A 212 -36.48 20.70 7.32
C GLY A 212 -38.00 20.77 7.28
N GLY A 213 -38.68 20.28 8.33
CA GLY A 213 -40.13 20.34 8.46
C GLY A 213 -40.78 19.08 9.01
N HIS A 214 -42.10 19.06 9.08
CA HIS A 214 -42.88 17.92 9.57
C HIS A 214 -43.01 16.83 8.51
N ALA A 215 -42.71 15.57 8.88
CA ALA A 215 -42.69 14.45 7.93
C ALA A 215 -44.06 14.12 7.30
N SER A 216 -45.16 14.61 7.87
CA SER A 216 -46.54 14.39 7.32
C SER A 216 -46.86 15.27 6.10
N THR A 217 -46.09 16.34 5.86
CA THR A 217 -46.29 17.28 4.74
C THR A 217 -44.99 17.55 4.00
N PRO A 218 -44.37 16.48 3.40
CA PRO A 218 -43.06 16.62 2.80
C PRO A 218 -43.09 17.39 1.48
N PRO A 219 -42.06 18.17 1.14
CA PRO A 219 -41.91 18.71 -0.19
C PRO A 219 -41.66 17.56 -1.20
N ALA A 220 -41.75 17.86 -2.50
CA ALA A 220 -41.54 16.87 -3.57
C ALA A 220 -40.11 16.22 -3.54
N VAL A 221 -39.14 16.95 -3.05
CA VAL A 221 -37.74 16.47 -2.87
C VAL A 221 -37.23 16.95 -1.52
N THR A 222 -36.90 16.04 -0.64
CA THR A 222 -36.27 16.32 0.67
C THR A 222 -34.72 16.25 0.53
N ALA A 223 -33.99 16.76 1.51
CA ALA A 223 -32.51 16.67 1.55
C ALA A 223 -32.03 15.24 1.35
N THR A 224 -32.63 14.29 2.05
CA THR A 224 -32.28 12.85 1.96
C THR A 224 -32.49 12.28 0.55
N VAL A 225 -33.65 12.62 -0.08
CA VAL A 225 -33.95 12.15 -1.46
C VAL A 225 -33.02 12.80 -2.48
N ARG A 226 -32.67 14.09 -2.29
CA ARG A 226 -31.75 14.80 -3.17
C ARG A 226 -30.35 14.17 -3.10
N LEU A 227 -29.83 13.92 -1.90
CA LEU A 227 -28.55 13.25 -1.69
C LEU A 227 -28.53 11.84 -2.30
N ALA A 228 -29.57 11.04 -2.08
CA ALA A 228 -29.68 9.70 -2.66
C ALA A 228 -29.63 9.73 -4.22
N LYS A 229 -30.34 10.69 -4.84
CA LYS A 229 -30.27 10.90 -6.30
C LYS A 229 -28.87 11.32 -6.76
N ALA A 230 -28.18 12.16 -6.00
CA ALA A 230 -26.81 12.56 -6.30
C ALA A 230 -25.85 11.36 -6.28
N ILE A 231 -25.95 10.50 -5.26
CA ILE A 231 -25.15 9.28 -5.12
C ILE A 231 -25.38 8.32 -6.30
N VAL A 232 -26.65 8.08 -6.68
CA VAL A 232 -26.97 7.21 -7.82
C VAL A 232 -26.39 7.78 -9.12
N ARG A 233 -26.57 9.08 -9.38
CA ARG A 233 -26.01 9.74 -10.58
C ARG A 233 -24.49 9.66 -10.61
N LEU A 234 -23.82 9.81 -9.47
CA LEU A 234 -22.38 9.68 -9.35
C LEU A 234 -21.91 8.25 -9.66
N ASN A 235 -22.60 7.24 -9.11
CA ASN A 235 -22.33 5.84 -9.36
C ASN A 235 -22.50 5.48 -10.86
N ASP A 236 -23.52 6.00 -11.52
CA ASP A 236 -23.84 5.72 -12.93
C ASP A 236 -22.89 6.44 -13.90
N ARG A 237 -22.05 7.35 -13.41
CA ARG A 237 -21.10 8.14 -14.20
C ARG A 237 -19.69 7.99 -13.67
N PRO A 238 -19.09 6.79 -13.84
CA PRO A 238 -17.71 6.56 -13.43
C PRO A 238 -16.73 7.44 -14.21
N PHE A 239 -15.59 7.73 -13.62
CA PHE A 239 -14.50 8.44 -14.31
C PHE A 239 -14.10 7.72 -15.62
N PRO A 240 -13.69 8.46 -16.64
CA PRO A 240 -13.24 7.86 -17.89
C PRO A 240 -12.02 6.96 -17.69
N ALA A 241 -12.00 5.83 -18.38
CA ALA A 241 -10.86 4.93 -18.35
C ALA A 241 -9.75 5.41 -19.31
N SER A 242 -8.50 5.30 -18.86
CA SER A 242 -7.31 5.63 -19.67
C SER A 242 -6.11 4.80 -19.21
N PHE A 243 -5.15 4.56 -20.11
CA PHE A 243 -3.85 4.01 -19.71
C PHE A 243 -2.88 5.13 -19.38
N SER A 244 -2.29 5.06 -18.19
CA SER A 244 -1.12 5.87 -17.84
C SER A 244 0.11 5.44 -18.67
N PRO A 245 1.15 6.28 -18.80
CA PRO A 245 2.42 5.87 -19.41
C PRO A 245 3.02 4.61 -18.77
N ILE A 246 2.88 4.46 -17.43
CA ILE A 246 3.36 3.30 -16.69
C ILE A 246 2.58 2.04 -17.06
N ALA A 247 1.26 2.12 -17.20
CA ALA A 247 0.45 0.99 -17.62
C ALA A 247 0.82 0.55 -19.05
N ILE A 248 1.14 1.50 -19.93
CA ILE A 248 1.62 1.19 -21.29
C ILE A 248 2.96 0.45 -21.22
N GLU A 249 3.89 0.87 -20.38
CA GLU A 249 5.18 0.20 -20.21
C GLU A 249 5.03 -1.20 -19.60
N MET A 250 4.16 -1.35 -18.61
CA MET A 250 3.78 -2.65 -18.07
C MET A 250 3.31 -3.60 -19.18
N PHE A 251 2.38 -3.16 -20.03
CA PHE A 251 1.87 -4.01 -21.11
C PHE A 251 2.91 -4.30 -22.18
N ARG A 252 3.88 -3.41 -22.43
CA ARG A 252 5.00 -3.69 -23.33
C ARG A 252 5.86 -4.80 -22.76
N THR A 253 6.30 -4.67 -21.51
CA THR A 253 7.09 -5.69 -20.81
C THR A 253 6.37 -7.04 -20.79
N LEU A 254 5.10 -7.06 -20.41
CA LEU A 254 4.28 -8.30 -20.43
C LEU A 254 4.10 -8.85 -21.85
N GLY A 255 4.02 -8.01 -22.85
CA GLY A 255 3.85 -8.39 -24.26
C GLY A 255 5.00 -9.23 -24.79
N ASP A 256 6.22 -9.00 -24.32
CA ASP A 256 7.41 -9.76 -24.72
C ASP A 256 7.40 -11.18 -24.15
N HIS A 257 6.68 -11.40 -23.04
CA HIS A 257 6.57 -12.69 -22.35
C HIS A 257 5.22 -13.39 -22.54
N ALA A 258 4.21 -12.66 -23.06
CA ALA A 258 2.89 -13.22 -23.28
C ALA A 258 2.78 -13.98 -24.59
N THR A 259 2.02 -15.07 -24.59
CA THR A 259 1.75 -15.93 -25.76
C THR A 259 0.36 -15.69 -26.37
N GLY A 260 0.09 -16.28 -27.52
CA GLY A 260 -1.22 -16.31 -28.14
C GLY A 260 -1.74 -14.92 -28.57
N THR A 261 -3.06 -14.74 -28.50
CA THR A 261 -3.76 -13.50 -28.86
C THR A 261 -3.47 -12.36 -27.91
N THR A 262 -3.28 -12.66 -26.62
CA THR A 262 -2.95 -11.66 -25.60
C THR A 262 -1.57 -11.04 -25.86
N GLY A 263 -0.55 -11.85 -26.14
CA GLY A 263 0.77 -11.34 -26.46
C GLY A 263 0.76 -10.48 -27.72
N ARG A 264 -0.03 -10.87 -28.75
CA ARG A 264 -0.22 -10.03 -29.92
C ARG A 264 -0.92 -8.71 -29.59
N ALA A 265 -1.91 -8.72 -28.72
CA ALA A 265 -2.61 -7.52 -28.29
C ALA A 265 -1.69 -6.56 -27.51
N PHE A 266 -0.88 -7.06 -26.60
CA PHE A 266 0.04 -6.26 -25.78
C PHE A 266 1.17 -5.66 -26.63
N ARG A 267 1.75 -6.41 -27.60
CA ARG A 267 2.77 -5.88 -28.51
C ARG A 267 2.24 -4.84 -29.50
N ASN A 268 0.93 -4.82 -29.77
CA ASN A 268 0.29 -3.90 -30.72
C ASN A 268 -0.67 -2.92 -30.05
N LEU A 269 -0.29 -2.36 -28.89
CA LEU A 269 -1.11 -1.42 -28.13
C LEU A 269 -1.59 -0.21 -28.93
N TRP A 270 -0.82 0.25 -29.91
CA TRP A 270 -1.21 1.35 -30.76
C TRP A 270 -2.55 1.10 -31.50
N PHE A 271 -2.88 -0.15 -31.75
CA PHE A 271 -4.13 -0.56 -32.42
C PHE A 271 -5.14 -1.17 -31.43
N THR A 272 -4.67 -1.96 -30.46
CA THR A 272 -5.52 -2.76 -29.55
C THR A 272 -5.93 -2.00 -28.29
N LYS A 273 -5.30 -0.85 -27.99
CA LYS A 273 -5.49 -0.06 -26.77
C LYS A 273 -6.97 0.16 -26.40
N GLY A 274 -7.81 0.56 -27.36
CA GLY A 274 -9.22 0.86 -27.09
C GLY A 274 -10.06 -0.36 -26.72
N ALA A 275 -9.78 -1.53 -27.32
CA ALA A 275 -10.46 -2.78 -27.01
C ALA A 275 -9.99 -3.34 -25.65
N LEU A 276 -8.68 -3.29 -25.40
CA LEU A 276 -8.09 -3.72 -24.14
C LEU A 276 -8.61 -2.87 -22.97
N LEU A 277 -8.64 -1.55 -23.13
CA LEU A 277 -9.14 -0.61 -22.13
C LEU A 277 -10.60 -0.90 -21.75
N ARG A 278 -11.48 -1.09 -22.77
CA ARG A 278 -12.88 -1.44 -22.53
C ARG A 278 -13.02 -2.78 -21.79
N ARG A 279 -12.23 -3.78 -22.19
CA ARG A 279 -12.23 -5.07 -21.54
C ARG A 279 -11.80 -4.95 -20.06
N MET A 280 -10.70 -4.27 -19.75
CA MET A 280 -10.22 -4.08 -18.38
C MET A 280 -11.23 -3.31 -17.53
N ALA A 281 -11.81 -2.25 -18.08
CA ALA A 281 -12.82 -1.46 -17.37
C ALA A 281 -14.10 -2.25 -17.00
N SER A 282 -14.33 -3.42 -17.62
CA SER A 282 -15.49 -4.30 -17.37
C SER A 282 -15.15 -5.66 -16.76
N SER A 283 -13.86 -5.95 -16.50
CA SER A 283 -13.41 -7.31 -16.13
C SER A 283 -13.14 -7.51 -14.63
N GLY A 284 -13.78 -6.74 -13.77
CA GLY A 284 -13.64 -6.85 -12.32
C GLY A 284 -13.00 -5.61 -11.68
N ASN A 285 -13.04 -5.57 -10.36
CA ASN A 285 -12.70 -4.37 -9.59
C ASN A 285 -11.23 -3.96 -9.72
N GLU A 286 -10.31 -4.91 -9.64
CA GLU A 286 -8.86 -4.64 -9.73
C GLU A 286 -8.47 -4.07 -11.09
N LEU A 287 -8.86 -4.75 -12.19
CA LEU A 287 -8.53 -4.29 -13.54
C LEU A 287 -9.20 -2.96 -13.89
N ASN A 288 -10.44 -2.76 -13.40
CA ASN A 288 -11.13 -1.48 -13.52
C ASN A 288 -10.38 -0.37 -12.77
N ALA A 289 -9.91 -0.65 -11.56
CA ALA A 289 -9.14 0.31 -10.77
C ALA A 289 -7.80 0.67 -11.45
N MET A 290 -7.13 -0.27 -12.09
CA MET A 290 -5.87 0.00 -12.81
C MET A 290 -5.98 1.02 -13.94
N VAL A 291 -7.17 1.23 -14.49
CA VAL A 291 -7.36 2.03 -15.73
C VAL A 291 -8.17 3.31 -15.52
N ARG A 292 -8.59 3.63 -14.28
CA ARG A 292 -9.32 4.88 -14.02
C ARG A 292 -9.19 5.38 -12.59
N THR A 293 -9.56 6.61 -12.36
CA THR A 293 -9.93 7.13 -11.03
C THR A 293 -11.17 6.38 -10.55
N THR A 294 -11.12 5.85 -9.33
CA THR A 294 -12.25 5.15 -8.71
C THR A 294 -12.88 6.00 -7.62
N GLN A 295 -14.16 5.81 -7.37
CA GLN A 295 -14.94 6.51 -6.35
C GLN A 295 -15.81 5.54 -5.59
N ALA A 296 -15.95 5.75 -4.29
CA ALA A 296 -16.81 4.96 -3.42
C ALA A 296 -17.47 5.87 -2.37
N VAL A 297 -18.78 5.76 -2.21
CA VAL A 297 -19.47 6.38 -1.09
C VAL A 297 -19.27 5.51 0.13
N THR A 298 -18.59 6.04 1.15
CA THR A 298 -18.16 5.27 2.33
C THR A 298 -18.97 5.59 3.58
N MET A 299 -19.52 6.78 3.69
CA MET A 299 -20.32 7.21 4.85
C MET A 299 -21.55 7.97 4.41
N LEU A 300 -22.63 7.82 5.18
CA LEU A 300 -23.91 8.51 5.00
C LEU A 300 -24.45 8.99 6.34
N SER A 301 -24.96 10.22 6.37
CA SER A 301 -25.63 10.79 7.55
C SER A 301 -26.79 11.67 7.11
N ALA A 302 -27.97 11.50 7.71
CA ALA A 302 -29.14 12.34 7.48
C ALA A 302 -30.21 12.14 8.55
N GLY A 303 -30.88 13.21 8.95
CA GLY A 303 -32.01 13.21 9.88
C GLY A 303 -31.65 12.80 11.31
N GLN A 304 -32.48 13.19 12.25
CA GLN A 304 -32.28 12.91 13.69
C GLN A 304 -33.53 12.33 14.35
N ALA A 305 -34.67 12.41 13.70
CA ALA A 305 -35.96 11.94 14.24
C ALA A 305 -36.87 11.40 13.12
N PRO A 306 -37.69 10.36 13.39
CA PRO A 306 -38.52 9.72 12.38
C PRO A 306 -39.68 10.58 11.89
N ASN A 307 -40.08 11.61 12.61
CA ASN A 307 -41.17 12.52 12.33
C ASN A 307 -40.77 13.91 11.84
N ALA A 308 -39.45 14.14 11.64
CA ALA A 308 -38.91 15.40 11.13
C ALA A 308 -38.10 15.17 9.84
N LEU A 309 -38.27 16.10 8.89
CA LEU A 309 -37.46 16.11 7.68
C LEU A 309 -36.03 16.54 8.02
N ALA A 310 -35.04 15.87 7.41
CA ALA A 310 -33.63 16.24 7.59
C ALA A 310 -33.36 17.66 7.06
N GLU A 311 -32.79 18.51 7.90
CA GLU A 311 -32.28 19.83 7.49
C GLU A 311 -30.93 19.72 6.76
N ARG A 312 -30.18 18.66 7.07
CA ARG A 312 -28.88 18.38 6.47
C ARG A 312 -28.75 16.88 6.17
N ALA A 313 -28.24 16.58 4.98
CA ALA A 313 -27.87 15.23 4.57
C ALA A 313 -26.47 15.24 3.96
N GLU A 314 -25.63 14.29 4.33
CA GLU A 314 -24.23 14.23 3.93
C GLU A 314 -23.84 12.83 3.46
N ALA A 315 -22.90 12.80 2.51
CA ALA A 315 -22.19 11.57 2.12
C ALA A 315 -20.69 11.85 1.99
N ASN A 316 -19.87 10.94 2.48
CA ASN A 316 -18.43 10.94 2.19
C ASN A 316 -18.17 10.11 0.93
N VAL A 317 -17.37 10.65 0.01
CA VAL A 317 -16.93 9.99 -1.22
C VAL A 317 -15.40 9.87 -1.18
N ASN A 318 -14.88 8.65 -1.00
CA ASN A 318 -13.47 8.38 -1.13
C ASN A 318 -13.14 8.18 -2.62
N VAL A 319 -12.12 8.88 -3.09
CA VAL A 319 -11.68 8.86 -4.50
C VAL A 319 -10.22 8.46 -4.56
N ARG A 320 -9.89 7.44 -5.38
CA ARG A 320 -8.50 7.08 -5.70
C ARG A 320 -8.15 7.65 -7.06
N ILE A 321 -7.30 8.67 -7.08
CA ILE A 321 -7.04 9.53 -8.23
C ILE A 321 -6.00 8.89 -9.14
N ALA A 322 -6.33 8.70 -10.41
CA ALA A 322 -5.38 8.16 -11.40
C ALA A 322 -4.21 9.12 -11.64
N VAL A 323 -3.06 8.55 -11.97
CA VAL A 323 -1.83 9.31 -12.29
C VAL A 323 -2.11 10.32 -13.40
N GLY A 324 -1.74 11.58 -13.17
CA GLY A 324 -1.91 12.69 -14.11
C GLY A 324 -3.25 13.44 -14.01
N MET A 325 -4.14 13.04 -13.08
CA MET A 325 -5.37 13.77 -12.76
C MET A 325 -5.17 14.61 -11.50
N THR A 326 -5.74 15.80 -11.48
CA THR A 326 -5.68 16.72 -10.32
C THR A 326 -6.90 16.55 -9.42
N VAL A 327 -6.85 17.12 -8.20
CA VAL A 327 -8.00 17.19 -7.29
C VAL A 327 -9.13 18.04 -7.89
N ASP A 328 -8.80 19.10 -8.61
CA ASP A 328 -9.79 19.95 -9.27
C ASP A 328 -10.52 19.20 -10.40
N ASP A 329 -9.81 18.36 -11.16
CA ASP A 329 -10.44 17.49 -12.16
C ASP A 329 -11.43 16.51 -11.53
N VAL A 330 -11.11 16.01 -10.32
CA VAL A 330 -12.00 15.12 -9.56
C VAL A 330 -13.27 15.85 -9.14
N ILE A 331 -13.12 17.04 -8.53
CA ILE A 331 -14.26 17.86 -8.10
C ILE A 331 -15.17 18.20 -9.30
N ALA A 332 -14.57 18.69 -10.38
CA ALA A 332 -15.31 19.03 -11.59
C ALA A 332 -16.09 17.84 -12.19
N HIS A 333 -15.47 16.62 -12.17
CA HIS A 333 -16.16 15.41 -12.60
C HIS A 333 -17.35 15.08 -11.70
N VAL A 334 -17.17 15.13 -10.37
CA VAL A 334 -18.20 14.81 -9.39
C VAL A 334 -19.37 15.79 -9.50
N GLU A 335 -19.12 17.10 -9.56
CA GLU A 335 -20.14 18.12 -9.77
C GLU A 335 -20.93 17.91 -11.07
N LYS A 336 -20.22 17.65 -12.18
CA LYS A 336 -20.83 17.35 -13.47
C LYS A 336 -21.63 16.06 -13.46
N ALA A 337 -21.17 15.03 -12.76
CA ALA A 337 -21.86 13.74 -12.64
C ALA A 337 -23.16 13.91 -11.85
N ILE A 338 -23.13 14.62 -10.74
CA ILE A 338 -24.28 14.90 -9.86
C ILE A 338 -25.29 15.79 -10.59
N ASN A 339 -24.83 16.84 -11.27
CA ASN A 339 -25.65 17.81 -12.01
C ASN A 339 -26.86 18.32 -11.22
N ASP A 340 -26.61 18.76 -9.97
CA ASP A 340 -27.61 19.36 -9.09
C ASP A 340 -26.93 20.46 -8.25
N PRO A 341 -27.19 21.76 -8.51
CA PRO A 341 -26.52 22.86 -7.83
C PRO A 341 -26.86 22.99 -6.34
N ALA A 342 -27.91 22.30 -5.87
CA ALA A 342 -28.23 22.23 -4.45
C ALA A 342 -27.47 21.16 -3.69
N VAL A 343 -26.60 20.40 -4.37
CA VAL A 343 -25.65 19.48 -3.74
C VAL A 343 -24.27 20.14 -3.77
N ARG A 344 -23.80 20.55 -2.61
CA ARG A 344 -22.46 21.15 -2.48
C ARG A 344 -21.42 20.06 -2.38
N VAL A 345 -20.32 20.17 -3.14
CA VAL A 345 -19.17 19.27 -3.09
C VAL A 345 -18.06 19.99 -2.32
N GLU A 346 -17.68 19.44 -1.18
CA GLU A 346 -16.64 20.00 -0.31
C GLU A 346 -15.42 19.07 -0.33
N LEU A 347 -14.22 19.63 -0.53
CA LEU A 347 -12.97 18.90 -0.36
C LEU A 347 -12.64 18.80 1.14
N VAL A 348 -12.54 17.58 1.66
CA VAL A 348 -12.10 17.31 3.03
C VAL A 348 -10.58 17.11 3.06
N HIS A 349 -10.08 16.26 2.15
CA HIS A 349 -8.66 15.99 1.96
C HIS A 349 -8.40 15.71 0.48
N GLY A 350 -7.21 16.07 0.01
CA GLY A 350 -6.82 15.76 -1.37
C GLY A 350 -5.32 15.78 -1.57
N GLN A 351 -4.82 14.70 -2.17
CA GLN A 351 -3.43 14.54 -2.54
C GLN A 351 -3.35 13.86 -3.91
N ILE A 352 -2.64 14.47 -4.84
CA ILE A 352 -2.41 13.88 -6.17
C ILE A 352 -1.44 12.69 -6.09
N ALA A 353 -1.40 11.88 -7.14
CA ALA A 353 -0.40 10.83 -7.31
C ALA A 353 1.02 11.41 -7.21
N PRO A 354 1.95 10.78 -6.48
CA PRO A 354 3.35 11.22 -6.47
C PRO A 354 3.96 11.04 -7.87
N PRO A 355 5.04 11.78 -8.18
CA PRO A 355 5.78 11.58 -9.42
C PRO A 355 6.21 10.13 -9.59
N ALA A 356 6.15 9.63 -10.82
CA ALA A 356 6.63 8.28 -11.12
C ALA A 356 8.15 8.19 -10.98
N SER A 357 8.64 7.16 -10.32
CA SER A 357 10.05 6.86 -10.18
C SER A 357 10.67 6.42 -11.50
N LEU A 358 11.96 6.66 -11.65
CA LEU A 358 12.69 6.33 -12.86
C LEU A 358 12.81 4.80 -13.02
N LEU A 359 12.68 4.33 -14.26
CA LEU A 359 12.93 2.93 -14.65
C LEU A 359 14.40 2.72 -15.10
N SER A 360 15.30 3.49 -14.50
CA SER A 360 16.73 3.47 -14.80
C SER A 360 17.51 4.02 -13.60
N GLY A 361 18.84 3.83 -13.61
CA GLY A 361 19.70 4.24 -12.52
C GLY A 361 19.91 3.15 -11.49
N ILE A 362 20.81 3.40 -10.54
CA ILE A 362 21.33 2.38 -9.63
C ILE A 362 20.21 1.72 -8.80
N GLY A 363 19.27 2.52 -8.28
CA GLY A 363 18.18 1.99 -7.44
C GLY A 363 17.29 1.01 -8.19
N TRP A 364 16.88 1.33 -9.45
CA TRP A 364 16.09 0.43 -10.27
C TRP A 364 16.84 -0.84 -10.63
N GLU A 365 18.10 -0.72 -11.07
CA GLU A 365 18.90 -1.85 -11.53
C GLU A 365 19.22 -2.82 -10.38
N VAL A 366 19.54 -2.30 -9.20
CA VAL A 366 19.81 -3.13 -8.01
C VAL A 366 18.51 -3.85 -7.61
N LEU A 367 17.38 -3.15 -7.51
CA LEU A 367 16.11 -3.77 -7.16
C LEU A 367 15.71 -4.86 -8.18
N ARG A 368 15.76 -4.54 -9.48
CA ARG A 368 15.40 -5.47 -10.56
C ARG A 368 16.30 -6.71 -10.56
N SER A 369 17.62 -6.54 -10.44
CA SER A 369 18.55 -7.65 -10.42
C SER A 369 18.40 -8.53 -9.18
N THR A 370 18.13 -7.94 -8.02
CA THR A 370 17.86 -8.67 -6.78
C THR A 370 16.56 -9.50 -6.90
N ILE A 371 15.48 -8.91 -7.46
CA ILE A 371 14.24 -9.66 -7.72
C ILE A 371 14.53 -10.86 -8.62
N GLN A 372 15.24 -10.67 -9.74
CA GLN A 372 15.55 -11.75 -10.68
C GLN A 372 16.45 -12.83 -10.11
N ALA A 373 17.36 -12.46 -9.21
CA ALA A 373 18.24 -13.42 -8.51
C ALA A 373 17.46 -14.26 -7.48
N THR A 374 16.56 -13.63 -6.72
CA THR A 374 15.78 -14.32 -5.68
C THR A 374 14.62 -15.13 -6.27
N TYR A 375 14.03 -14.65 -7.37
CA TYR A 375 12.90 -15.27 -8.07
C TYR A 375 13.25 -15.56 -9.53
N PRO A 376 14.03 -16.62 -9.81
CA PRO A 376 14.49 -16.92 -11.17
C PRO A 376 13.33 -17.14 -12.15
N GLY A 377 13.46 -16.55 -13.34
CA GLY A 377 12.44 -16.65 -14.40
C GLY A 377 11.28 -15.65 -14.27
N THR A 378 11.28 -14.81 -13.23
CA THR A 378 10.25 -13.81 -13.00
C THR A 378 10.40 -12.60 -13.94
N VAL A 379 9.29 -12.15 -14.50
CA VAL A 379 9.20 -10.92 -15.31
C VAL A 379 9.03 -9.73 -14.39
N VAL A 380 10.02 -8.84 -14.35
CA VAL A 380 9.91 -7.59 -13.55
C VAL A 380 9.27 -6.50 -14.39
N THR A 381 8.17 -5.92 -13.91
CA THR A 381 7.43 -4.89 -14.64
C THR A 381 7.05 -3.72 -13.73
N PRO A 382 7.09 -2.46 -14.25
CA PRO A 382 6.56 -1.33 -13.49
C PRO A 382 5.04 -1.44 -13.33
N TYR A 383 4.53 -0.85 -12.25
CA TYR A 383 3.12 -0.89 -11.88
C TYR A 383 2.72 0.43 -11.22
N VAL A 384 1.44 0.78 -11.30
CA VAL A 384 0.84 1.86 -10.51
C VAL A 384 0.12 1.24 -9.31
N GLN A 385 0.61 1.48 -8.12
CA GLN A 385 -0.02 0.99 -6.89
C GLN A 385 -1.43 1.60 -6.73
N ASN A 386 -2.42 0.78 -6.44
CA ASN A 386 -3.80 1.24 -6.24
C ASN A 386 -4.04 1.81 -4.85
N GLY A 387 -3.37 1.27 -3.83
CA GLY A 387 -3.34 1.78 -2.46
C GLY A 387 -2.35 2.94 -2.32
N ALA A 388 -2.39 3.60 -1.18
CA ALA A 388 -1.40 4.57 -0.75
C ALA A 388 -0.42 3.88 0.21
N THR A 389 0.83 4.35 0.25
CA THR A 389 1.87 3.88 1.16
C THR A 389 2.64 5.06 1.75
N ASP A 390 3.35 4.84 2.83
CA ASP A 390 4.19 5.85 3.48
C ASP A 390 5.30 6.39 2.57
N SER A 391 5.80 5.58 1.65
CA SER A 391 6.86 5.99 0.72
C SER A 391 6.46 7.12 -0.23
N ARG A 392 5.18 7.43 -0.38
CA ARG A 392 4.71 8.58 -1.19
C ARG A 392 5.38 9.90 -0.77
N HIS A 393 5.64 10.04 0.53
CA HIS A 393 6.24 11.24 1.11
C HIS A 393 7.72 11.38 0.73
N PHE A 394 8.40 10.26 0.46
CA PHE A 394 9.81 10.23 0.05
C PHE A 394 10.04 10.76 -1.36
N ALA A 395 9.00 10.87 -2.20
CA ALA A 395 9.11 11.51 -3.52
C ALA A 395 9.60 12.97 -3.46
N ARG A 396 9.56 13.61 -2.27
CA ARG A 396 10.14 14.94 -2.01
C ARG A 396 11.67 14.92 -1.99
N ILE A 397 12.28 13.83 -1.54
CA ILE A 397 13.72 13.72 -1.34
C ILE A 397 14.40 12.66 -2.21
N SER A 398 13.65 11.86 -2.96
CA SER A 398 14.15 10.83 -3.86
C SER A 398 13.37 10.78 -5.17
N ARG A 399 14.05 10.40 -6.26
CA ARG A 399 13.44 10.08 -7.57
C ARG A 399 13.33 8.57 -7.82
N ALA A 400 13.73 7.75 -6.86
CA ALA A 400 13.77 6.30 -6.95
C ALA A 400 13.02 5.69 -5.75
N VAL A 401 11.70 5.87 -5.74
CA VAL A 401 10.78 5.39 -4.70
C VAL A 401 9.98 4.23 -5.26
N TYR A 402 10.30 3.03 -4.84
CA TYR A 402 9.67 1.80 -5.32
C TYR A 402 8.85 1.13 -4.23
N ARG A 403 7.83 0.38 -4.64
CA ARG A 403 6.90 -0.36 -3.79
C ARG A 403 6.92 -1.81 -4.23
N PHE A 404 7.53 -2.65 -3.41
CA PHE A 404 7.64 -4.08 -3.69
C PHE A 404 7.85 -4.84 -2.39
N THR A 405 6.89 -5.66 -2.02
CA THR A 405 7.01 -6.64 -0.95
C THR A 405 7.51 -7.95 -1.56
N PRO A 406 8.63 -8.49 -1.10
CA PRO A 406 9.22 -9.71 -1.68
C PRO A 406 8.48 -10.97 -1.23
N PHE A 407 7.16 -10.98 -1.43
CA PHE A 407 6.30 -12.11 -1.08
C PHE A 407 5.59 -12.63 -2.33
N GLU A 408 5.68 -13.95 -2.52
CA GLU A 408 4.86 -14.67 -3.49
C GLU A 408 3.47 -14.84 -2.88
N MET A 409 2.48 -14.20 -3.47
CA MET A 409 1.13 -14.20 -2.94
C MET A 409 0.14 -14.75 -3.96
N SER A 410 -0.55 -15.83 -3.61
CA SER A 410 -1.74 -16.27 -4.32
C SER A 410 -2.86 -15.23 -4.23
N LYS A 411 -3.86 -15.33 -5.13
CA LYS A 411 -5.04 -14.47 -5.02
C LYS A 411 -5.75 -14.64 -3.67
N GLU A 412 -5.82 -15.88 -3.16
CA GLU A 412 -6.47 -16.17 -1.88
C GLU A 412 -5.76 -15.47 -0.71
N GLU A 413 -4.44 -15.41 -0.70
CA GLU A 413 -3.66 -14.70 0.32
C GLU A 413 -3.86 -13.19 0.20
N ARG A 414 -3.77 -12.62 -1.01
CA ARG A 414 -4.03 -11.18 -1.22
C ARG A 414 -5.44 -10.75 -0.79
N ASP A 415 -6.44 -11.60 -1.00
CA ASP A 415 -7.82 -11.32 -0.57
C ASP A 415 -7.97 -11.30 0.97
N THR A 416 -6.93 -11.70 1.74
CA THR A 416 -6.90 -11.62 3.21
C THR A 416 -6.29 -10.33 3.75
N LEU A 417 -5.63 -9.52 2.93
CA LEU A 417 -5.15 -8.19 3.31
C LEU A 417 -6.32 -7.35 3.85
N HIS A 418 -6.17 -6.75 5.03
CA HIS A 418 -7.22 -6.04 5.79
C HIS A 418 -8.49 -6.87 6.08
N ALA A 419 -8.52 -8.14 5.63
CA ALA A 419 -9.63 -9.05 5.88
C ALA A 419 -9.31 -10.07 6.98
N LYS A 420 -10.21 -11.02 7.21
CA LYS A 420 -10.02 -12.09 8.18
C LYS A 420 -9.14 -13.20 7.60
N ASN A 421 -8.48 -13.93 8.49
CA ASN A 421 -7.65 -15.09 8.14
C ASN A 421 -6.39 -14.72 7.35
N GLU A 422 -5.83 -13.56 7.61
CA GLU A 422 -4.54 -13.15 7.07
C GLU A 422 -3.47 -14.18 7.44
N ARG A 423 -2.72 -14.59 6.44
CA ARG A 423 -1.73 -15.66 6.57
C ARG A 423 -0.73 -15.62 5.41
N MET A 424 0.42 -16.20 5.63
CA MET A 424 1.47 -16.33 4.63
C MET A 424 2.12 -17.71 4.72
N HIS A 425 2.58 -18.28 3.61
CA HIS A 425 3.43 -19.46 3.65
C HIS A 425 4.76 -19.15 4.33
N VAL A 426 5.22 -20.06 5.19
CA VAL A 426 6.53 -19.93 5.84
C VAL A 426 7.65 -19.85 4.80
N ALA A 427 7.54 -20.60 3.70
CA ALA A 427 8.50 -20.54 2.59
C ALA A 427 8.58 -19.14 1.96
N THR A 428 7.44 -18.45 1.79
CA THR A 428 7.37 -17.07 1.29
C THR A 428 8.09 -16.08 2.22
N TYR A 429 7.85 -16.19 3.54
CA TYR A 429 8.54 -15.37 4.53
C TYR A 429 10.06 -15.57 4.46
N LEU A 430 10.53 -16.82 4.42
CA LEU A 430 11.95 -17.14 4.35
C LEU A 430 12.59 -16.62 3.07
N ARG A 431 11.88 -16.70 1.95
CA ARG A 431 12.35 -16.12 0.68
C ARG A 431 12.39 -14.60 0.70
N GLY A 432 11.47 -13.94 1.43
CA GLY A 432 11.56 -12.52 1.72
C GLY A 432 12.83 -12.12 2.46
N ILE A 433 13.27 -12.92 3.44
CA ILE A 433 14.56 -12.72 4.13
C ILE A 433 15.73 -12.88 3.15
N GLU A 434 15.70 -13.88 2.28
CA GLU A 434 16.73 -14.08 1.25
C GLU A 434 16.82 -12.88 0.31
N PHE A 435 15.67 -12.34 -0.12
CA PHE A 435 15.62 -11.14 -0.95
C PHE A 435 16.27 -9.93 -0.25
N TYR A 436 15.86 -9.61 0.98
CA TYR A 436 16.44 -8.47 1.70
C TYR A 436 17.93 -8.69 2.02
N SER A 437 18.35 -9.93 2.29
CA SER A 437 19.77 -10.26 2.47
C SER A 437 20.58 -10.01 1.20
N ALA A 438 20.07 -10.40 0.05
CA ALA A 438 20.69 -10.15 -1.24
C ALA A 438 20.70 -8.65 -1.59
N LEU A 439 19.59 -7.94 -1.32
CA LEU A 439 19.49 -6.51 -1.57
C LEU A 439 20.50 -5.73 -0.74
N VAL A 440 20.56 -5.97 0.56
CA VAL A 440 21.48 -5.29 1.49
C VAL A 440 22.96 -5.57 1.11
N ALA A 441 23.25 -6.78 0.64
CA ALA A 441 24.61 -7.12 0.18
C ALA A 441 24.99 -6.44 -1.15
N ALA A 442 23.99 -6.03 -1.95
CA ALA A 442 24.18 -5.33 -3.22
C ALA A 442 24.24 -3.80 -3.08
N LEU A 443 23.77 -3.26 -1.94
CA LEU A 443 23.81 -1.84 -1.57
C LEU A 443 25.14 -1.50 -0.85
#